data_30761bbb45a1405f164f4188a70d98bb
#
_entry.id   30761bbb45a1405f164f4188a70d98bb
#
_cell.length_a   1.000
_cell.length_b   1.000
_cell.length_c   1.000
_cell.angle_alpha   90.00
_cell.angle_beta   90.00
_cell.angle_gamma   90.00
#
_symmetry.space_group_name_H-M   'P 1'
#
loop_
_entity.id
_entity.type
_entity.pdbx_description
1 polymer ?
#
loop_
_entity_poly.entity_id
_entity_poly.type
_entity_poly.pdbx_seq_one_letter_code
_entity_poly.pdbx_strand_id
1 'polypeptide(L)'
;SAPIEGGVAISYWDKKKDFGVIGTFTPFVELNSILEKVRDNGKFSSFADIVVTSFAYHFTQKMHDDYPDAASLMSRGHAYDLKSNVFDRLSMIFYDEKPNDGHEYIRIFGRDGSNRTLKYIRKEYVNKVSNLDKYKLLISKADGASGHIGKPIPARIIGKAEIVEPWVGSTETFLGIGKFETRNEAENCLKYIKTKFARTMLGVLKVTQDITPTKWKYVPLQDFTVHSDIDWSKSVAEIDQQLYRKYDLTADEIEFIETH
;
A
#
# COMPACT_ATOMS: atom_id res chain seq x y z
N SER A 1 -25.83 -23.40 5.85
CA SER A 1 -24.88 -22.81 6.78
C SER A 1 -24.09 -21.72 6.05
N ALA A 2 -24.00 -20.53 6.62
CA ALA A 2 -23.18 -19.47 6.05
C ALA A 2 -21.70 -19.92 6.07
N PRO A 3 -20.92 -19.62 5.01
CA PRO A 3 -19.50 -19.93 5.02
C PRO A 3 -18.81 -19.14 6.14
N ILE A 4 -17.97 -19.80 6.92
CA ILE A 4 -17.13 -19.13 7.93
C ILE A 4 -16.01 -18.42 7.16
N GLU A 5 -16.07 -17.09 7.08
CA GLU A 5 -15.00 -16.27 6.55
C GLU A 5 -13.95 -16.06 7.66
N GLY A 6 -12.68 -16.36 7.38
CA GLY A 6 -11.58 -16.19 8.31
C GLY A 6 -10.97 -17.49 8.86
N GLY A 7 -11.56 -18.63 8.57
CA GLY A 7 -11.06 -19.94 8.97
C GLY A 7 -11.32 -20.30 10.43
N VAL A 8 -10.85 -21.49 10.82
CA VAL A 8 -10.96 -22.04 12.17
C VAL A 8 -9.55 -22.34 12.66
N ALA A 9 -9.19 -21.82 13.83
CA ALA A 9 -7.94 -22.18 14.50
C ALA A 9 -8.20 -23.32 15.51
N ILE A 10 -7.36 -24.35 15.46
CA ILE A 10 -7.34 -25.42 16.45
C ILE A 10 -6.06 -25.24 17.26
N SER A 11 -6.18 -25.02 18.57
CA SER A 11 -5.04 -24.88 19.45
C SER A 11 -4.88 -26.13 20.33
N TYR A 12 -3.64 -26.53 20.54
CA TYR A 12 -3.26 -27.54 21.52
C TYR A 12 -2.42 -26.89 22.63
N TRP A 13 -2.75 -27.18 23.88
CA TRP A 13 -2.02 -26.70 25.03
C TRP A 13 -1.58 -27.89 25.93
N ASP A 14 -0.34 -27.83 26.37
CA ASP A 14 0.20 -28.79 27.35
C ASP A 14 0.96 -28.01 28.43
N LYS A 15 0.51 -28.12 29.69
CA LYS A 15 1.11 -27.42 30.84
C LYS A 15 2.55 -27.84 31.15
N LYS A 16 3.01 -28.97 30.60
CA LYS A 16 4.36 -29.49 30.81
C LYS A 16 5.34 -29.14 29.72
N LYS A 17 4.85 -28.45 28.64
CA LYS A 17 5.65 -28.16 27.48
C LYS A 17 5.51 -26.70 27.10
N ASP A 18 6.63 -25.99 27.06
CA ASP A 18 6.70 -24.67 26.48
C ASP A 18 6.90 -24.80 24.94
N PHE A 19 5.93 -24.37 24.18
CA PHE A 19 5.98 -24.36 22.71
C PHE A 19 6.56 -23.05 22.16
N GLY A 20 6.93 -22.11 23.04
CA GLY A 20 7.35 -20.77 22.64
C GLY A 20 6.21 -19.90 22.13
N VAL A 21 6.58 -18.81 21.49
CA VAL A 21 5.62 -17.83 20.94
C VAL A 21 5.00 -18.39 19.66
N ILE A 22 3.67 -18.36 19.58
CA ILE A 22 2.94 -18.61 18.32
C ILE A 22 3.24 -17.46 17.38
N GLY A 23 4.10 -17.68 16.41
CA GLY A 23 4.42 -16.72 15.38
C GLY A 23 3.33 -16.63 14.30
N THR A 24 3.65 -15.95 13.21
CA THR A 24 2.82 -16.01 12.00
C THR A 24 3.16 -17.28 11.23
N PHE A 25 2.15 -18.03 10.86
CA PHE A 25 2.27 -19.20 10.00
C PHE A 25 1.15 -19.16 8.94
N THR A 26 1.34 -19.91 7.87
CA THR A 26 0.39 -20.07 6.79
C THR A 26 0.06 -21.56 6.59
N PRO A 27 -1.00 -21.91 5.87
CA PRO A 27 -1.29 -23.31 5.56
C PRO A 27 -0.30 -23.94 4.57
N PHE A 28 0.66 -23.19 4.04
CA PHE A 28 1.63 -23.64 3.05
C PHE A 28 3.02 -23.78 3.68
N VAL A 29 3.60 -24.96 3.57
CA VAL A 29 4.93 -25.27 4.14
C VAL A 29 6.01 -24.44 3.47
N GLU A 30 5.93 -24.30 2.14
CA GLU A 30 6.86 -23.51 1.31
C GLU A 30 6.84 -22.03 1.73
N LEU A 31 5.66 -21.47 1.93
CA LEU A 31 5.52 -20.06 2.31
C LEU A 31 6.04 -19.80 3.73
N ASN A 32 5.88 -20.74 4.65
CA ASN A 32 6.44 -20.64 6.00
C ASN A 32 7.98 -20.66 5.94
N SER A 33 8.57 -21.55 5.13
CA SER A 33 10.03 -21.61 4.90
C SER A 33 10.56 -20.32 4.26
N ILE A 34 9.89 -19.81 3.23
CA ILE A 34 10.24 -18.52 2.59
C ILE A 34 10.21 -17.39 3.64
N LEU A 35 9.17 -17.36 4.49
CA LEU A 35 9.03 -16.33 5.53
C LEU A 35 10.19 -16.37 6.53
N GLU A 36 10.63 -17.55 6.96
CA GLU A 36 11.79 -17.72 7.84
C GLU A 36 13.07 -17.20 7.16
N LYS A 37 13.37 -17.64 5.95
CA LYS A 37 14.53 -17.19 5.17
C LYS A 37 14.59 -15.68 4.98
N VAL A 38 13.45 -15.06 4.65
CA VAL A 38 13.36 -13.61 4.48
C VAL A 38 13.62 -12.88 5.81
N ARG A 39 13.12 -13.37 6.93
CA ARG A 39 13.32 -12.75 8.25
C ARG A 39 14.74 -12.95 8.79
N ASP A 40 15.33 -14.11 8.55
CA ASP A 40 16.63 -14.49 9.09
C ASP A 40 17.81 -13.97 8.25
N ASN A 41 17.53 -13.28 7.14
CA ASN A 41 18.55 -12.69 6.26
C ASN A 41 19.41 -11.59 6.92
N GLY A 42 19.33 -11.38 8.24
CA GLY A 42 20.18 -10.46 9.01
C GLY A 42 20.02 -8.96 8.68
N LYS A 43 19.31 -8.61 7.59
CA LYS A 43 19.07 -7.25 7.11
C LYS A 43 17.59 -6.96 6.85
N PHE A 44 16.69 -7.73 7.49
CA PHE A 44 15.27 -7.53 7.29
C PHE A 44 14.82 -6.14 7.78
N SER A 45 14.25 -5.37 6.87
CA SER A 45 13.46 -4.17 7.15
C SER A 45 12.09 -4.36 6.52
N SER A 46 11.06 -3.90 7.19
CA SER A 46 9.68 -4.08 6.72
C SER A 46 9.30 -3.05 5.66
N PHE A 47 8.70 -3.50 4.58
CA PHE A 47 8.10 -2.59 3.59
C PHE A 47 6.96 -1.74 4.20
N ALA A 48 6.34 -2.22 5.29
CA ALA A 48 5.33 -1.46 6.03
C ALA A 48 5.83 -0.08 6.50
N ASP A 49 7.15 0.06 6.73
CA ASP A 49 7.76 1.30 7.22
C ASP A 49 7.67 2.46 6.21
N ILE A 50 7.48 2.15 4.93
CA ILE A 50 7.30 3.14 3.86
C ILE A 50 5.86 3.26 3.37
N VAL A 51 4.92 2.54 3.98
CA VAL A 51 3.50 2.59 3.61
C VAL A 51 2.76 3.60 4.48
N VAL A 52 2.22 4.62 3.84
CA VAL A 52 1.45 5.69 4.48
C VAL A 52 -0.03 5.33 4.44
N THR A 53 -0.70 5.42 5.58
CA THR A 53 -2.12 5.10 5.71
C THR A 53 -3.00 5.95 4.78
N SER A 54 -4.12 5.40 4.35
CA SER A 54 -5.11 6.11 3.54
C SER A 54 -5.74 7.33 4.24
N PHE A 55 -5.62 7.42 5.55
CA PHE A 55 -6.13 8.52 6.36
C PHE A 55 -5.05 9.58 6.70
N ALA A 56 -3.91 9.59 6.00
CA ALA A 56 -2.82 10.51 6.33
C ALA A 56 -3.13 11.96 5.97
N TYR A 57 -3.87 12.18 4.89
CA TYR A 57 -4.24 13.52 4.44
C TYR A 57 -5.57 13.95 5.03
N HIS A 58 -5.57 15.15 5.64
CA HIS A 58 -6.74 15.75 6.27
C HIS A 58 -6.86 17.22 5.89
N PHE A 59 -8.07 17.76 5.97
CA PHE A 59 -8.27 19.21 5.93
C PHE A 59 -7.67 19.87 7.17
N THR A 60 -7.23 21.10 6.99
CA THR A 60 -6.74 21.96 8.09
C THR A 60 -7.87 22.79 8.68
N GLN A 61 -7.63 23.37 9.86
CA GLN A 61 -8.55 24.36 10.44
C GLN A 61 -8.74 25.56 9.50
N LYS A 62 -7.68 25.99 8.79
CA LYS A 62 -7.74 27.11 7.83
C LYS A 62 -8.82 26.90 6.75
N MET A 63 -8.99 25.65 6.27
CA MET A 63 -10.06 25.33 5.32
C MET A 63 -11.44 25.58 5.93
N HIS A 64 -11.66 25.17 7.19
CA HIS A 64 -12.93 25.38 7.88
C HIS A 64 -13.17 26.85 8.28
N ASP A 65 -12.12 27.61 8.55
CA ASP A 65 -12.22 29.06 8.82
C ASP A 65 -12.69 29.82 7.57
N ASP A 66 -12.17 29.43 6.40
CA ASP A 66 -12.55 30.05 5.11
C ASP A 66 -13.90 29.54 4.59
N TYR A 67 -14.29 28.29 4.94
CA TYR A 67 -15.54 27.65 4.54
C TYR A 67 -16.25 27.03 5.76
N PRO A 68 -16.87 27.85 6.65
CA PRO A 68 -17.48 27.38 7.90
C PRO A 68 -18.59 26.32 7.68
N ASP A 69 -19.30 26.40 6.57
CA ASP A 69 -20.38 25.48 6.24
C ASP A 69 -19.87 24.10 5.73
N ALA A 70 -18.59 23.98 5.39
CA ALA A 70 -18.02 22.74 4.86
C ALA A 70 -18.23 21.54 5.79
N ALA A 71 -18.15 21.76 7.11
CA ALA A 71 -18.37 20.70 8.10
C ALA A 71 -19.77 20.09 8.02
N SER A 72 -20.79 20.87 7.68
CA SER A 72 -22.18 20.42 7.55
C SER A 72 -22.41 19.54 6.33
N LEU A 73 -21.56 19.66 5.31
CA LEU A 73 -21.60 18.87 4.07
C LEU A 73 -20.92 17.51 4.25
N MET A 74 -20.18 17.32 5.35
CA MET A 74 -19.46 16.08 5.64
C MET A 74 -20.26 15.20 6.61
N SER A 75 -19.90 13.92 6.67
CA SER A 75 -20.50 12.99 7.62
C SER A 75 -20.10 13.36 9.06
N ARG A 76 -21.01 13.15 10.02
CA ARG A 76 -20.75 13.45 11.44
C ARG A 76 -19.45 12.77 11.93
N GLY A 77 -18.56 13.56 12.54
CA GLY A 77 -17.26 13.11 13.03
C GLY A 77 -16.17 13.00 11.96
N HIS A 78 -16.45 13.39 10.70
CA HIS A 78 -15.54 13.27 9.57
C HIS A 78 -15.30 14.60 8.84
N ALA A 79 -15.45 15.71 9.52
CA ALA A 79 -15.33 17.05 8.92
C ALA A 79 -13.95 17.32 8.29
N TYR A 80 -12.89 16.73 8.88
CA TYR A 80 -11.52 16.91 8.41
C TYR A 80 -11.03 15.85 7.43
N ASP A 81 -11.81 14.81 7.17
CA ASP A 81 -11.34 13.69 6.34
C ASP A 81 -11.43 14.00 4.85
N LEU A 82 -10.37 13.69 4.08
CA LEU A 82 -10.43 13.67 2.63
C LEU A 82 -11.14 12.40 2.14
N LYS A 83 -12.47 12.34 2.35
CA LYS A 83 -13.31 11.20 1.99
C LYS A 83 -13.28 10.88 0.49
N SER A 84 -13.67 9.66 0.12
CA SER A 84 -13.72 9.21 -1.27
C SER A 84 -14.63 10.04 -2.19
N ASN A 85 -15.65 10.69 -1.60
CA ASN A 85 -16.64 11.52 -2.31
C ASN A 85 -16.44 13.04 -2.07
N VAL A 86 -15.27 13.45 -1.62
CA VAL A 86 -15.00 14.84 -1.22
C VAL A 86 -15.09 15.82 -2.39
N PHE A 87 -14.76 15.38 -3.60
CA PHE A 87 -14.85 16.21 -4.81
C PHE A 87 -16.28 16.65 -5.12
N ASP A 88 -17.26 15.78 -4.82
CA ASP A 88 -18.69 16.13 -5.00
C ASP A 88 -19.17 17.00 -3.83
N ARG A 89 -18.82 16.61 -2.59
CA ARG A 89 -19.36 17.28 -1.39
C ARG A 89 -18.80 18.67 -1.17
N LEU A 90 -17.55 18.90 -1.50
CA LEU A 90 -16.82 20.15 -1.31
C LEU A 90 -16.30 20.70 -2.64
N SER A 91 -17.12 20.61 -3.70
CA SER A 91 -16.74 21.04 -5.05
C SER A 91 -16.26 22.49 -5.11
N MET A 92 -16.70 23.35 -4.16
CA MET A 92 -16.32 24.77 -4.11
C MET A 92 -14.83 25.02 -3.75
N ILE A 93 -14.11 24.03 -3.25
CA ILE A 93 -12.68 24.14 -2.91
C ILE A 93 -11.76 23.34 -3.82
N PHE A 94 -12.32 22.55 -4.73
CA PHE A 94 -11.57 21.72 -5.68
C PHE A 94 -11.72 22.26 -7.11
N TYR A 95 -10.62 22.31 -7.84
CA TYR A 95 -10.56 22.90 -9.18
C TYR A 95 -9.94 21.91 -10.17
N ASP A 96 -10.45 21.88 -11.40
CA ASP A 96 -9.87 21.06 -12.47
C ASP A 96 -8.58 21.69 -13.02
N GLU A 97 -8.51 23.04 -13.02
CA GLU A 97 -7.33 23.80 -13.40
C GLU A 97 -6.82 24.63 -12.22
N LYS A 98 -5.51 24.88 -12.18
CA LYS A 98 -4.89 25.68 -11.13
C LYS A 98 -5.38 27.13 -11.22
N PRO A 99 -6.07 27.68 -10.21
CA PRO A 99 -6.47 29.07 -10.20
C PRO A 99 -5.25 30.01 -10.21
N ASN A 100 -5.42 31.16 -10.86
CA ASN A 100 -4.41 32.22 -10.89
C ASN A 100 -4.82 33.35 -9.95
N ASP A 101 -4.82 33.07 -8.65
CA ASP A 101 -5.28 33.99 -7.59
C ASP A 101 -4.21 34.34 -6.57
N GLY A 102 -2.95 33.97 -6.85
CA GLY A 102 -1.80 34.25 -5.97
C GLY A 102 -1.59 33.24 -4.83
N HIS A 103 -2.48 32.24 -4.69
CA HIS A 103 -2.29 31.17 -3.69
C HIS A 103 -1.44 30.01 -4.19
N GLU A 104 -0.82 29.28 -3.27
CA GLU A 104 -0.18 28.02 -3.58
C GLU A 104 -1.20 26.88 -3.63
N TYR A 105 -1.06 25.99 -4.61
CA TYR A 105 -1.94 24.86 -4.84
C TYR A 105 -1.16 23.55 -4.87
N ILE A 106 -1.79 22.51 -4.34
CA ILE A 106 -1.39 21.11 -4.51
C ILE A 106 -2.49 20.37 -5.28
N ARG A 107 -2.20 19.14 -5.69
CA ARG A 107 -3.22 18.28 -6.31
C ARG A 107 -3.63 17.16 -5.35
N ILE A 108 -4.88 16.78 -5.40
CA ILE A 108 -5.40 15.61 -4.68
C ILE A 108 -5.84 14.57 -5.70
N PHE A 109 -5.29 13.37 -5.57
CA PHE A 109 -5.70 12.21 -6.34
C PHE A 109 -6.90 11.56 -5.66
N GLY A 110 -8.01 11.48 -6.36
CA GLY A 110 -9.27 11.00 -5.82
C GLY A 110 -10.14 10.34 -6.88
N ARG A 111 -11.41 10.18 -6.55
CA ARG A 111 -12.44 9.70 -7.48
C ARG A 111 -13.44 10.80 -7.74
N ASP A 112 -13.79 10.97 -9.03
CA ASP A 112 -14.90 11.78 -9.51
C ASP A 112 -15.85 10.82 -10.22
N GLY A 113 -16.95 10.47 -9.56
CA GLY A 113 -17.80 9.35 -9.97
C GLY A 113 -17.03 8.03 -10.00
N SER A 114 -16.94 7.40 -11.17
CA SER A 114 -16.19 6.16 -11.39
C SER A 114 -14.73 6.38 -11.78
N ASN A 115 -14.34 7.60 -12.15
CA ASN A 115 -13.03 7.91 -12.69
C ASN A 115 -12.04 8.30 -11.59
N ARG A 116 -10.76 7.94 -11.79
CA ARG A 116 -9.65 8.47 -10.99
C ARG A 116 -9.19 9.78 -11.62
N THR A 117 -9.08 10.82 -10.82
CA THR A 117 -8.71 12.15 -11.29
C THR A 117 -7.86 12.92 -10.29
N LEU A 118 -7.28 14.00 -10.74
CA LEU A 118 -6.52 14.97 -9.95
C LEU A 118 -7.27 16.28 -9.93
N LYS A 119 -7.51 16.84 -8.75
CA LYS A 119 -8.06 18.20 -8.62
C LYS A 119 -7.12 19.07 -7.80
N TYR A 120 -7.06 20.35 -8.13
CA TYR A 120 -6.30 21.33 -7.37
C TYR A 120 -7.06 21.77 -6.14
N ILE A 121 -6.31 22.00 -5.04
CA ILE A 121 -6.80 22.58 -3.79
C ILE A 121 -5.71 23.50 -3.24
N ARG A 122 -6.08 24.54 -2.50
CA ARG A 122 -5.09 25.38 -1.82
C ARG A 122 -4.25 24.53 -0.89
N LYS A 123 -2.93 24.71 -0.95
CA LYS A 123 -1.95 23.93 -0.17
C LYS A 123 -2.19 24.06 1.34
N GLU A 124 -2.60 25.23 1.79
CA GLU A 124 -2.89 25.51 3.20
C GLU A 124 -4.12 24.80 3.76
N TYR A 125 -4.98 24.25 2.89
CA TYR A 125 -6.18 23.50 3.26
C TYR A 125 -5.93 22.04 3.57
N VAL A 126 -4.73 21.54 3.29
CA VAL A 126 -4.35 20.15 3.50
C VAL A 126 -3.14 20.08 4.43
N ASN A 127 -3.17 19.17 5.40
CA ASN A 127 -2.07 18.96 6.33
C ASN A 127 -0.79 18.49 5.61
N LYS A 128 0.36 18.79 6.21
CA LYS A 128 1.65 18.34 5.69
C LYS A 128 1.91 16.89 6.10
N VAL A 129 1.99 16.00 5.12
CA VAL A 129 2.39 14.60 5.27
C VAL A 129 3.83 14.43 4.76
N SER A 130 4.61 13.54 5.38
CA SER A 130 6.06 13.39 5.12
C SER A 130 6.42 13.01 3.68
N ASN A 131 5.47 12.54 2.89
CA ASN A 131 5.66 12.19 1.50
C ASN A 131 4.95 13.12 0.51
N LEU A 132 4.37 14.25 0.97
CA LEU A 132 3.60 15.15 0.11
C LEU A 132 4.47 15.75 -1.00
N ASP A 133 5.69 16.17 -0.66
CA ASP A 133 6.66 16.81 -1.56
C ASP A 133 7.62 15.83 -2.26
N LYS A 134 7.25 14.55 -2.31
CA LYS A 134 8.07 13.45 -2.85
C LYS A 134 7.31 12.63 -3.89
N TYR A 135 8.05 11.96 -4.78
CA TYR A 135 7.48 10.90 -5.61
C TYR A 135 7.02 9.75 -4.74
N LYS A 136 5.90 9.14 -5.09
CA LYS A 136 5.33 7.99 -4.39
C LYS A 136 4.40 7.20 -5.28
N LEU A 137 4.05 6.00 -4.82
CA LEU A 137 2.97 5.23 -5.43
C LEU A 137 1.68 5.46 -4.66
N LEU A 138 0.56 5.47 -5.37
CA LEU A 138 -0.77 5.38 -4.79
C LEU A 138 -1.43 4.08 -5.23
N ILE A 139 -1.93 3.31 -4.27
CA ILE A 139 -2.70 2.08 -4.52
C ILE A 139 -4.05 2.18 -3.84
N SER A 140 -5.07 1.58 -4.44
CA SER A 140 -6.38 1.52 -3.79
C SER A 140 -6.31 0.74 -2.48
N LYS A 141 -6.90 1.29 -1.43
CA LYS A 141 -7.07 0.61 -0.12
C LYS A 141 -7.87 -0.68 -0.27
N ALA A 142 -8.90 -0.66 -1.11
CA ALA A 142 -9.70 -1.82 -1.48
C ALA A 142 -10.05 -1.73 -2.97
N ASP A 143 -9.77 -2.75 -3.76
CA ASP A 143 -9.93 -2.70 -5.20
C ASP A 143 -10.56 -3.96 -5.82
N GLY A 144 -11.21 -4.78 -5.01
CA GLY A 144 -11.77 -6.06 -5.44
C GLY A 144 -10.71 -7.15 -5.65
N ALA A 145 -9.42 -6.87 -5.37
CA ALA A 145 -8.39 -7.90 -5.28
C ALA A 145 -8.57 -8.69 -3.97
N SER A 146 -9.69 -9.39 -3.85
CA SER A 146 -10.07 -10.17 -2.67
C SER A 146 -9.34 -11.51 -2.58
N GLY A 147 -8.60 -11.88 -3.63
CA GLY A 147 -7.83 -13.12 -3.66
C GLY A 147 -6.77 -13.14 -2.55
N HIS A 148 -6.62 -14.28 -1.95
CA HIS A 148 -5.50 -14.64 -1.08
C HIS A 148 -4.74 -15.78 -1.73
N ILE A 149 -3.52 -16.03 -1.29
CA ILE A 149 -2.68 -17.09 -1.86
C ILE A 149 -3.47 -18.40 -1.92
N GLY A 150 -3.45 -19.04 -3.09
CA GLY A 150 -4.14 -20.29 -3.36
C GLY A 150 -5.60 -20.18 -3.83
N LYS A 151 -6.21 -18.97 -3.84
CA LYS A 151 -7.61 -18.79 -4.32
C LYS A 151 -7.89 -17.37 -4.83
N PRO A 152 -8.17 -17.14 -6.12
CA PRO A 152 -7.95 -18.11 -7.23
C PRO A 152 -6.46 -18.40 -7.44
N ILE A 153 -6.14 -19.29 -8.36
CA ILE A 153 -4.76 -19.52 -8.80
C ILE A 153 -4.63 -18.99 -10.24
N PRO A 154 -3.66 -18.11 -10.53
CA PRO A 154 -2.81 -17.37 -9.59
C PRO A 154 -3.59 -16.32 -8.81
N ALA A 155 -3.18 -16.08 -7.58
CA ALA A 155 -3.85 -15.13 -6.70
C ALA A 155 -3.67 -13.68 -7.17
N ARG A 156 -4.77 -12.92 -7.26
CA ARG A 156 -4.70 -11.47 -7.43
C ARG A 156 -4.63 -10.79 -6.06
N ILE A 157 -3.43 -10.43 -5.63
CA ILE A 157 -3.19 -9.91 -4.28
C ILE A 157 -3.24 -8.37 -4.23
N ILE A 158 -2.81 -7.69 -5.29
CA ILE A 158 -2.72 -6.23 -5.35
C ILE A 158 -3.31 -5.71 -6.65
N GLY A 159 -3.98 -4.56 -6.59
CA GLY A 159 -4.53 -3.88 -7.75
C GLY A 159 -3.54 -2.94 -8.45
N LYS A 160 -4.10 -2.06 -9.27
CA LYS A 160 -3.33 -1.08 -10.04
C LYS A 160 -2.73 -0.01 -9.11
N ALA A 161 -1.42 0.18 -9.17
CA ALA A 161 -0.71 1.28 -8.55
C ALA A 161 -0.41 2.39 -9.57
N GLU A 162 -0.45 3.65 -9.11
CA GLU A 162 -0.11 4.83 -9.91
C GLU A 162 1.09 5.55 -9.29
N ILE A 163 2.05 5.96 -10.12
CA ILE A 163 3.13 6.85 -9.68
C ILE A 163 2.60 8.28 -9.71
N VAL A 164 2.75 8.99 -8.63
CA VAL A 164 2.40 10.41 -8.56
C VAL A 164 3.61 11.27 -8.24
N GLU A 165 3.57 12.48 -8.75
CA GLU A 165 4.61 13.48 -8.62
C GLU A 165 4.61 14.13 -7.23
N PRO A 166 5.66 14.89 -6.87
CA PRO A 166 5.64 15.78 -5.72
C PRO A 166 4.40 16.69 -5.72
N TRP A 167 3.95 17.06 -4.54
CA TRP A 167 2.79 17.92 -4.29
C TRP A 167 1.45 17.30 -4.75
N VAL A 168 1.38 15.96 -4.71
CA VAL A 168 0.14 15.22 -4.88
C VAL A 168 -0.20 14.48 -3.59
N GLY A 169 -1.32 14.85 -2.97
CA GLY A 169 -1.95 14.09 -1.89
C GLY A 169 -3.01 13.12 -2.43
N SER A 170 -3.72 12.43 -1.55
CA SER A 170 -4.81 11.52 -1.96
C SER A 170 -5.98 11.54 -1.00
N THR A 171 -7.14 11.16 -1.50
CA THR A 171 -8.29 10.84 -0.65
C THR A 171 -8.07 9.52 0.08
N GLU A 172 -8.93 9.22 1.08
CA GLU A 172 -8.90 7.97 1.87
C GLU A 172 -9.07 6.69 1.04
N THR A 173 -9.34 6.82 -0.26
CA THR A 173 -9.44 5.70 -1.20
C THR A 173 -8.09 5.03 -1.44
N PHE A 174 -6.98 5.75 -1.21
CA PHE A 174 -5.64 5.32 -1.58
C PHE A 174 -4.69 5.29 -0.39
N LEU A 175 -3.78 4.29 -0.39
CA LEU A 175 -2.57 4.31 0.44
C LEU A 175 -1.42 4.90 -0.36
N GLY A 176 -0.54 5.63 0.33
CA GLY A 176 0.74 6.08 -0.23
C GLY A 176 1.85 5.07 0.05
N ILE A 177 2.71 4.82 -0.93
CA ILE A 177 3.91 3.98 -0.75
C ILE A 177 5.13 4.81 -1.12
N GLY A 178 6.04 4.92 -0.18
CA GLY A 178 7.33 5.57 -0.34
C GLY A 178 7.30 7.09 -0.19
N LYS A 179 8.50 7.64 -0.19
CA LYS A 179 8.86 9.06 -0.23
C LYS A 179 10.15 9.17 -1.01
N PHE A 180 10.05 9.02 -2.33
CA PHE A 180 11.20 8.90 -3.21
C PHE A 180 11.67 10.27 -3.70
N GLU A 181 12.98 10.44 -3.79
CA GLU A 181 13.58 11.69 -4.31
C GLU A 181 13.43 11.78 -5.82
N THR A 182 13.44 10.65 -6.51
CA THR A 182 13.36 10.59 -7.96
C THR A 182 12.19 9.75 -8.43
N ARG A 183 11.72 10.04 -9.64
CA ARG A 183 10.71 9.24 -10.32
C ARG A 183 11.21 7.81 -10.58
N ASN A 184 12.51 7.65 -10.88
CA ASN A 184 13.11 6.34 -11.14
C ASN A 184 13.04 5.42 -9.91
N GLU A 185 13.29 5.94 -8.71
CA GLU A 185 13.12 5.16 -7.47
C GLU A 185 11.65 4.70 -7.29
N ALA A 186 10.68 5.56 -7.60
CA ALA A 186 9.27 5.18 -7.56
C ALA A 186 8.95 4.11 -8.61
N GLU A 187 9.54 4.18 -9.82
CA GLU A 187 9.39 3.17 -10.88
C GLU A 187 10.00 1.82 -10.45
N ASN A 188 11.16 1.83 -9.80
CA ASN A 188 11.78 0.64 -9.24
C ASN A 188 10.89 -0.01 -8.17
N CYS A 189 10.37 0.79 -7.25
CA CYS A 189 9.40 0.32 -6.26
C CYS A 189 8.12 -0.24 -6.91
N LEU A 190 7.63 0.38 -7.99
CA LEU A 190 6.48 -0.13 -8.76
C LEU A 190 6.79 -1.48 -9.40
N LYS A 191 8.00 -1.69 -9.94
CA LYS A 191 8.42 -3.01 -10.44
C LYS A 191 8.44 -4.03 -9.31
N TYR A 192 9.01 -3.68 -8.15
CA TYR A 192 9.09 -4.56 -6.99
C TYR A 192 7.72 -5.05 -6.53
N ILE A 193 6.76 -4.17 -6.28
CA ILE A 193 5.42 -4.58 -5.84
C ILE A 193 4.64 -5.40 -6.88
N LYS A 194 5.10 -5.39 -8.14
CA LYS A 194 4.54 -6.25 -9.21
C LYS A 194 5.18 -7.63 -9.27
N THR A 195 6.31 -7.85 -8.59
CA THR A 195 6.96 -9.16 -8.55
C THR A 195 6.04 -10.20 -7.89
N LYS A 196 6.16 -11.43 -8.31
CA LYS A 196 5.46 -12.55 -7.68
C LYS A 196 5.94 -12.74 -6.25
N PHE A 197 7.24 -12.58 -6.01
CA PHE A 197 7.84 -12.63 -4.67
C PHE A 197 7.19 -11.63 -3.71
N ALA A 198 7.15 -10.34 -4.05
CA ALA A 198 6.58 -9.33 -3.16
C ALA A 198 5.08 -9.55 -2.90
N ARG A 199 4.33 -9.99 -3.93
CA ARG A 199 2.92 -10.32 -3.79
C ARG A 199 2.69 -11.54 -2.91
N THR A 200 3.52 -12.58 -3.03
CA THR A 200 3.48 -13.76 -2.17
C THR A 200 3.73 -13.37 -0.71
N MET A 201 4.75 -12.54 -0.45
CA MET A 201 5.03 -12.05 0.90
C MET A 201 3.91 -11.16 1.46
N LEU A 202 3.27 -10.33 0.63
CA LEU A 202 2.09 -9.57 1.03
C LEU A 202 0.92 -10.50 1.39
N GLY A 203 0.75 -11.58 0.65
CA GLY A 203 -0.29 -12.58 0.85
C GLY A 203 -0.23 -13.31 2.20
N VAL A 204 0.92 -13.30 2.89
CA VAL A 204 1.04 -13.86 4.26
C VAL A 204 0.02 -13.24 5.22
N LEU A 205 -0.23 -11.92 5.13
CA LEU A 205 -1.16 -11.22 6.00
C LEU A 205 -2.41 -10.69 5.29
N LYS A 206 -2.41 -10.62 3.96
CA LYS A 206 -3.57 -10.14 3.21
C LYS A 206 -4.51 -11.31 2.93
N VAL A 207 -5.54 -11.42 3.75
CA VAL A 207 -6.60 -12.44 3.66
C VAL A 207 -7.97 -11.86 3.32
N THR A 208 -8.06 -10.54 3.10
CA THR A 208 -9.27 -9.81 2.74
C THR A 208 -8.96 -8.81 1.61
N GLN A 209 -9.99 -8.16 1.06
CA GLN A 209 -9.82 -7.15 0.02
C GLN A 209 -9.05 -5.89 0.48
N ASP A 210 -9.03 -5.62 1.77
CA ASP A 210 -8.40 -4.41 2.31
C ASP A 210 -6.88 -4.58 2.42
N ILE A 211 -6.15 -3.55 1.97
CA ILE A 211 -4.73 -3.41 2.13
C ILE A 211 -4.48 -2.28 3.14
N THR A 212 -3.86 -2.59 4.26
CA THR A 212 -3.44 -1.63 5.28
C THR A 212 -1.91 -1.67 5.43
N PRO A 213 -1.25 -0.65 6.02
CA PRO A 213 0.20 -0.70 6.22
C PRO A 213 0.68 -1.98 6.91
N THR A 214 -0.06 -2.48 7.90
CA THR A 214 0.30 -3.69 8.66
C THR A 214 0.34 -4.96 7.82
N LYS A 215 -0.39 -5.01 6.68
CA LYS A 215 -0.36 -6.16 5.77
C LYS A 215 0.99 -6.33 5.07
N TRP A 216 1.77 -5.26 4.94
CA TRP A 216 3.10 -5.24 4.34
C TRP A 216 4.22 -5.67 5.29
N LYS A 217 3.90 -6.02 6.54
CA LYS A 217 4.87 -6.31 7.60
C LYS A 217 5.95 -7.31 7.19
N TYR A 218 5.61 -8.33 6.42
CA TYR A 218 6.53 -9.40 6.03
C TYR A 218 7.11 -9.23 4.61
N VAL A 219 6.65 -8.24 3.88
CA VAL A 219 7.29 -7.87 2.62
C VAL A 219 8.62 -7.18 2.95
N PRO A 220 9.77 -7.71 2.51
CA PRO A 220 11.06 -7.09 2.80
C PRO A 220 11.24 -5.80 2.00
N LEU A 221 11.68 -4.74 2.68
CA LEU A 221 12.03 -3.49 2.04
C LEU A 221 13.32 -3.68 1.23
N GLN A 222 13.33 -3.18 0.01
CA GLN A 222 14.50 -3.16 -0.86
C GLN A 222 15.07 -1.75 -0.96
N ASP A 223 16.33 -1.64 -1.38
CA ASP A 223 16.89 -0.37 -1.86
C ASP A 223 16.41 -0.14 -3.30
N PHE A 224 15.76 1.00 -3.56
CA PHE A 224 15.27 1.38 -4.88
C PHE A 224 16.19 2.36 -5.60
N THR A 225 17.29 2.75 -4.97
CA THR A 225 18.29 3.69 -5.52
C THR A 225 19.23 3.00 -6.51
N VAL A 226 20.15 3.76 -7.07
CA VAL A 226 21.20 3.27 -7.96
C VAL A 226 22.24 2.38 -7.23
N HIS A 227 22.22 2.36 -5.90
CA HIS A 227 23.13 1.55 -5.08
C HIS A 227 22.55 0.18 -4.70
N SER A 228 21.36 -0.14 -5.21
CA SER A 228 20.68 -1.41 -4.96
C SER A 228 21.50 -2.62 -5.42
N ASP A 229 21.40 -3.70 -4.67
CA ASP A 229 21.88 -5.03 -5.06
C ASP A 229 20.95 -5.72 -6.08
N ILE A 230 19.82 -5.10 -6.41
CA ILE A 230 18.88 -5.52 -7.44
C ILE A 230 19.06 -4.63 -8.67
N ASP A 231 19.24 -5.24 -9.83
CA ASP A 231 19.24 -4.53 -11.13
C ASP A 231 17.81 -4.21 -11.56
N TRP A 232 17.35 -3.01 -11.20
CA TRP A 232 16.00 -2.53 -11.53
C TRP A 232 15.80 -2.21 -13.02
N SER A 233 16.83 -2.24 -13.86
CA SER A 233 16.69 -2.07 -15.31
C SER A 233 15.98 -3.27 -15.96
N LYS A 234 16.00 -4.41 -15.29
CA LYS A 234 15.46 -5.67 -15.75
C LYS A 234 13.93 -5.73 -15.76
N SER A 235 13.39 -6.73 -16.45
CA SER A 235 11.97 -7.06 -16.42
C SER A 235 11.54 -7.53 -15.01
N VAL A 236 10.24 -7.48 -14.73
CA VAL A 236 9.69 -7.94 -13.44
C VAL A 236 10.03 -9.42 -13.17
N ALA A 237 9.99 -10.26 -14.21
CA ALA A 237 10.36 -11.68 -14.07
C ALA A 237 11.86 -11.88 -13.76
N GLU A 238 12.74 -11.10 -14.37
CA GLU A 238 14.17 -11.15 -14.05
C GLU A 238 14.47 -10.60 -12.66
N ILE A 239 13.69 -9.60 -12.19
CA ILE A 239 13.76 -9.10 -10.81
C ILE A 239 13.32 -10.19 -9.83
N ASP A 240 12.26 -10.96 -10.13
CA ASP A 240 11.86 -12.12 -9.33
C ASP A 240 13.04 -13.11 -9.18
N GLN A 241 13.73 -13.43 -10.26
CA GLN A 241 14.92 -14.32 -10.23
C GLN A 241 16.08 -13.78 -9.39
N GLN A 242 16.26 -12.44 -9.34
CA GLN A 242 17.25 -11.84 -8.45
C GLN A 242 16.85 -11.96 -6.99
N LEU A 243 15.56 -11.74 -6.69
CA LEU A 243 15.01 -11.89 -5.34
C LEU A 243 15.08 -13.33 -4.85
N TYR A 244 14.79 -14.32 -5.69
CA TYR A 244 14.90 -15.73 -5.35
C TYR A 244 16.34 -16.09 -4.94
N ARG A 245 17.34 -15.62 -5.69
CA ARG A 245 18.75 -15.81 -5.34
C ARG A 245 19.15 -15.06 -4.07
N LYS A 246 18.67 -13.82 -3.89
CA LYS A 246 18.96 -12.99 -2.72
C LYS A 246 18.52 -13.65 -1.42
N TYR A 247 17.40 -14.35 -1.44
CA TYR A 247 16.82 -15.03 -0.28
C TYR A 247 17.08 -16.54 -0.25
N ASP A 248 17.96 -17.04 -1.11
CA ASP A 248 18.36 -18.47 -1.19
C ASP A 248 17.15 -19.42 -1.22
N LEU A 249 16.21 -19.12 -2.13
CA LEU A 249 15.00 -19.92 -2.27
C LEU A 249 15.30 -21.23 -3.01
N THR A 250 14.72 -22.33 -2.53
CA THR A 250 14.79 -23.64 -3.18
C THR A 250 13.91 -23.73 -4.42
N ALA A 251 14.10 -24.76 -5.23
CA ALA A 251 13.28 -24.99 -6.42
C ALA A 251 11.78 -25.13 -6.07
N ASP A 252 11.44 -25.82 -4.98
CA ASP A 252 10.06 -26.03 -4.53
C ASP A 252 9.41 -24.70 -4.07
N GLU A 253 10.17 -23.86 -3.37
CA GLU A 253 9.72 -22.52 -2.94
C GLU A 253 9.49 -21.59 -4.15
N ILE A 254 10.38 -21.65 -5.13
CA ILE A 254 10.24 -20.88 -6.38
C ILE A 254 9.01 -21.38 -7.16
N GLU A 255 8.83 -22.68 -7.31
CA GLU A 255 7.66 -23.26 -7.95
C GLU A 255 6.37 -22.84 -7.25
N PHE A 256 6.36 -22.83 -5.91
CA PHE A 256 5.23 -22.32 -5.14
C PHE A 256 4.89 -20.87 -5.52
N ILE A 257 5.88 -19.96 -5.52
CA ILE A 257 5.69 -18.54 -5.89
C ILE A 257 5.20 -18.40 -7.34
N GLU A 258 5.75 -19.21 -8.24
CA GLU A 258 5.44 -19.11 -9.67
C GLU A 258 4.03 -19.60 -10.00
N THR A 259 3.47 -20.50 -9.18
CA THR A 259 2.20 -21.19 -9.45
C THR A 259 1.01 -20.71 -8.61
N HIS A 260 1.23 -19.99 -7.50
CA HIS A 260 0.17 -19.51 -6.60
C HIS A 260 0.01 -18.00 -6.63
#